data_d6ea91b4c8e5b3da4fbfa92892af43c9
#
_entry.id   d6ea91b4c8e5b3da4fbfa92892af43c9
#
_cell.length_a   1.000
_cell.length_b   1.000
_cell.length_c   1.000
_cell.angle_alpha   90.00
_cell.angle_beta   90.00
_cell.angle_gamma   90.00
#
_symmetry.space_group_name_H-M   'P 1'
#
loop_
_entity.id
_entity.type
_entity.pdbx_description
1 polymer ?
#
loop_
_entity_poly.entity_id
_entity_poly.type
_entity_poly.pdbx_seq_one_letter_code
_entity_poly.pdbx_strand_id
1 'polypeptide(L)'
;MKPLALVLLVALLHFTGYSSAQQQVDRKGVKATVKLEQVISGYLTDVNGKYKLRVTEAVYEPGGYIGEHHHVGPGIRYLAAGEWTYVSQGKTTLRKAGDFWYSSGDMSNSASNKGKTPVRILNFELLPADLKGGSAIPPKKK
;
A
#
# COMPACT_ATOMS: atom_id res chain seq x y z
N MET A 1 -66.25 -30.09 -3.23
CA MET A 1 -65.24 -29.08 -3.64
C MET A 1 -64.24 -28.99 -2.54
N LYS A 2 -62.99 -29.50 -2.74
CA LYS A 2 -61.91 -29.43 -1.75
C LYS A 2 -60.96 -28.29 -2.17
N PRO A 3 -60.51 -27.39 -1.25
CA PRO A 3 -59.57 -26.35 -1.61
C PRO A 3 -58.16 -26.92 -1.72
N LEU A 4 -57.49 -26.60 -2.80
CA LEU A 4 -56.09 -26.92 -3.09
C LEU A 4 -55.21 -25.90 -2.34
N ALA A 5 -54.47 -26.38 -1.35
CA ALA A 5 -53.50 -25.54 -0.62
C ALA A 5 -52.22 -25.41 -1.45
N LEU A 6 -51.94 -24.18 -1.92
CA LEU A 6 -50.74 -23.82 -2.63
C LEU A 6 -49.61 -23.61 -1.59
N VAL A 7 -48.66 -24.55 -1.49
CA VAL A 7 -47.48 -24.40 -0.65
C VAL A 7 -46.42 -23.60 -1.43
N LEU A 8 -46.22 -22.35 -1.02
CA LEU A 8 -45.16 -21.49 -1.56
C LEU A 8 -43.83 -21.86 -0.90
N LEU A 9 -42.95 -22.54 -1.65
CA LEU A 9 -41.60 -22.87 -1.22
C LEU A 9 -40.69 -21.63 -1.41
N VAL A 10 -40.47 -20.89 -0.34
CA VAL A 10 -39.49 -19.76 -0.34
C VAL A 10 -38.08 -20.33 -0.22
N ALA A 11 -37.36 -20.37 -1.35
CA ALA A 11 -35.93 -20.73 -1.35
C ALA A 11 -35.12 -19.56 -0.79
N LEU A 12 -34.64 -19.67 0.44
CA LEU A 12 -33.64 -18.76 1.01
C LEU A 12 -32.30 -18.99 0.31
N LEU A 13 -31.97 -18.14 -0.65
CA LEU A 13 -30.63 -18.04 -1.21
C LEU A 13 -29.69 -17.47 -0.14
N HIS A 14 -28.92 -18.34 0.51
CA HIS A 14 -27.83 -17.92 1.38
C HIS A 14 -26.69 -17.41 0.48
N PHE A 15 -26.59 -16.11 0.31
CA PHE A 15 -25.38 -15.47 -0.22
C PHE A 15 -24.28 -15.62 0.83
N THR A 16 -23.47 -16.66 0.72
CA THR A 16 -22.19 -16.72 1.41
C THR A 16 -21.26 -15.72 0.74
N GLY A 17 -21.23 -14.50 1.28
CA GLY A 17 -20.24 -13.50 0.89
C GLY A 17 -18.85 -14.02 1.21
N TYR A 18 -18.10 -14.44 0.19
CA TYR A 18 -16.67 -14.68 0.32
C TYR A 18 -16.00 -13.33 0.59
N SER A 19 -15.84 -12.97 1.86
CA SER A 19 -14.91 -11.91 2.25
C SER A 19 -13.51 -12.43 1.96
N SER A 20 -12.95 -12.07 0.79
CA SER A 20 -11.54 -12.27 0.54
C SER A 20 -10.79 -11.38 1.52
N ALA A 21 -10.28 -11.96 2.60
CA ALA A 21 -9.37 -11.27 3.50
C ALA A 21 -8.18 -10.80 2.66
N GLN A 22 -8.13 -9.51 2.35
CA GLN A 22 -7.01 -8.91 1.64
C GLN A 22 -5.77 -9.16 2.49
N GLN A 23 -4.84 -9.96 1.96
CA GLN A 23 -3.62 -10.33 2.68
C GLN A 23 -2.87 -9.04 3.06
N GLN A 24 -2.74 -8.80 4.35
CA GLN A 24 -2.11 -7.59 4.88
C GLN A 24 -0.60 -7.73 4.84
N VAL A 25 0.11 -6.66 4.47
CA VAL A 25 1.58 -6.61 4.54
C VAL A 25 2.00 -6.68 6.01
N ASP A 26 2.92 -7.60 6.32
CA ASP A 26 3.49 -7.72 7.66
C ASP A 26 4.29 -6.46 8.02
N ARG A 27 4.00 -5.85 9.16
CA ARG A 27 4.67 -4.64 9.64
C ARG A 27 4.54 -4.48 11.16
N LYS A 28 5.57 -3.92 11.77
CA LYS A 28 5.61 -3.60 13.20
C LYS A 28 6.28 -2.25 13.41
N GLY A 29 5.77 -1.44 14.35
CA GLY A 29 6.37 -0.16 14.68
C GLY A 29 6.44 0.83 13.51
N VAL A 30 5.47 0.77 12.59
CA VAL A 30 5.39 1.65 11.42
C VAL A 30 4.05 2.37 11.41
N LYS A 31 4.09 3.70 11.36
CA LYS A 31 2.92 4.56 11.19
C LYS A 31 3.02 5.25 9.83
N ALA A 32 2.02 5.06 8.97
CA ALA A 32 1.90 5.75 7.69
C ALA A 32 0.74 6.76 7.75
N THR A 33 1.01 7.98 7.31
CA THR A 33 0.03 9.08 7.30
C THR A 33 0.03 9.73 5.93
N VAL A 34 -1.12 9.80 5.28
CA VAL A 34 -1.29 10.56 4.03
C VAL A 34 -1.19 12.05 4.36
N LYS A 35 -0.26 12.75 3.73
CA LYS A 35 -0.02 14.18 3.90
C LYS A 35 -0.68 15.01 2.80
N LEU A 36 -0.74 14.45 1.60
CA LEU A 36 -1.39 15.06 0.45
C LEU A 36 -1.92 13.95 -0.46
N GLU A 37 -3.10 14.16 -1.01
CA GLU A 37 -3.64 13.33 -2.08
C GLU A 37 -4.43 14.22 -3.04
N GLN A 38 -4.10 14.17 -4.33
CA GLN A 38 -4.75 14.98 -5.35
C GLN A 38 -4.91 14.17 -6.64
N VAL A 39 -6.13 14.04 -7.11
CA VAL A 39 -6.41 13.50 -8.45
C VAL A 39 -5.83 14.46 -9.48
N ILE A 40 -5.10 13.90 -10.44
CA ILE A 40 -4.44 14.71 -11.48
C ILE A 40 -5.49 15.37 -12.36
N SER A 41 -5.32 16.67 -12.55
CA SER A 41 -6.05 17.50 -13.52
C SER A 41 -5.12 18.56 -14.05
N GLY A 42 -5.28 18.95 -15.31
CA GLY A 42 -4.46 20.01 -15.93
C GLY A 42 -3.88 19.62 -17.27
N TYR A 43 -2.67 20.07 -17.54
CA TYR A 43 -2.03 20.04 -18.86
C TYR A 43 -1.84 18.61 -19.44
N LEU A 44 -1.54 17.63 -18.60
CA LEU A 44 -1.34 16.24 -19.04
C LEU A 44 -2.70 15.50 -19.15
N THR A 45 -3.45 15.80 -20.20
CA THR A 45 -4.84 15.36 -20.39
C THR A 45 -5.02 13.85 -20.34
N ASP A 46 -4.03 13.08 -20.82
CA ASP A 46 -4.10 11.60 -20.88
C ASP A 46 -4.14 10.92 -19.49
N VAL A 47 -3.69 11.61 -18.44
CA VAL A 47 -3.66 11.09 -17.07
C VAL A 47 -4.72 11.74 -16.16
N ASN A 48 -5.41 12.79 -16.65
CA ASN A 48 -6.45 13.49 -15.88
C ASN A 48 -7.57 12.54 -15.44
N GLY A 49 -7.91 12.57 -14.16
CA GLY A 49 -8.96 11.73 -13.57
C GLY A 49 -8.61 10.25 -13.44
N LYS A 50 -7.56 9.76 -14.11
CA LYS A 50 -7.15 8.34 -14.08
C LYS A 50 -6.19 8.03 -12.93
N TYR A 51 -5.40 9.02 -12.55
CA TYR A 51 -4.36 8.89 -11.52
C TYR A 51 -4.46 10.01 -10.49
N LYS A 52 -3.82 9.76 -9.37
CA LYS A 52 -3.61 10.74 -8.30
C LYS A 52 -2.16 10.76 -7.85
N LEU A 53 -1.70 11.92 -7.43
CA LEU A 53 -0.47 12.08 -6.68
C LEU A 53 -0.80 11.93 -5.19
N ARG A 54 -0.01 11.13 -4.49
CA ARG A 54 -0.12 10.96 -3.04
C ARG A 54 1.24 11.15 -2.40
N VAL A 55 1.28 11.91 -1.32
CA VAL A 55 2.43 11.99 -0.43
C VAL A 55 2.06 11.30 0.87
N THR A 56 2.81 10.26 1.22
CA THR A 56 2.66 9.52 2.48
C THR A 56 3.92 9.66 3.31
N GLU A 57 3.79 10.10 4.55
CA GLU A 57 4.86 10.03 5.53
C GLU A 57 4.77 8.69 6.26
N ALA A 58 5.86 7.93 6.26
CA ALA A 58 6.02 6.71 7.06
C ALA A 58 7.09 6.92 8.12
N VAL A 59 6.72 6.67 9.37
CA VAL A 59 7.63 6.72 10.51
C VAL A 59 7.84 5.31 11.02
N TYR A 60 9.12 4.90 11.11
CA TYR A 60 9.54 3.61 11.63
C TYR A 60 10.20 3.84 12.99
N GLU A 61 9.59 3.36 14.05
CA GLU A 61 10.19 3.36 15.38
C GLU A 61 11.44 2.47 15.43
N PRO A 62 12.34 2.62 16.40
CA PRO A 62 13.44 1.68 16.61
C PRO A 62 12.96 0.23 16.64
N GLY A 63 13.54 -0.64 15.81
CA GLY A 63 13.09 -2.01 15.61
C GLY A 63 11.85 -2.16 14.73
N GLY A 64 11.30 -1.05 14.21
CA GLY A 64 10.17 -1.07 13.28
C GLY A 64 10.58 -1.65 11.92
N TYR A 65 9.65 -2.38 11.29
CA TYR A 65 9.88 -2.98 9.98
C TYR A 65 8.60 -3.07 9.14
N ILE A 66 8.81 -3.21 7.85
CA ILE A 66 7.81 -3.67 6.89
C ILE A 66 8.39 -4.87 6.15
N GLY A 67 7.65 -5.97 6.14
CA GLY A 67 8.00 -7.22 5.45
C GLY A 67 8.02 -7.06 3.94
N GLU A 68 8.24 -8.15 3.24
CA GLU A 68 8.28 -8.14 1.78
C GLU A 68 6.94 -7.67 1.20
N HIS A 69 7.02 -6.68 0.33
CA HIS A 69 5.86 -6.06 -0.31
C HIS A 69 6.28 -5.36 -1.61
N HIS A 70 5.33 -5.00 -2.42
CA HIS A 70 5.47 -4.08 -3.55
C HIS A 70 4.40 -2.99 -3.47
N HIS A 71 4.42 -2.03 -4.40
CA HIS A 71 3.47 -0.91 -4.40
C HIS A 71 2.58 -0.96 -5.64
N VAL A 72 1.39 -0.41 -5.53
CA VAL A 72 0.42 -0.35 -6.64
C VAL A 72 0.91 0.54 -7.80
N GLY A 73 1.78 1.51 -7.51
CA GLY A 73 2.29 2.45 -8.52
C GLY A 73 3.73 2.89 -8.28
N PRO A 74 4.34 3.54 -9.28
CA PRO A 74 5.68 4.07 -9.17
C PRO A 74 5.73 5.28 -8.24
N GLY A 75 6.94 5.61 -7.77
CA GLY A 75 7.12 6.78 -6.92
C GLY A 75 8.57 7.12 -6.65
N ILE A 76 8.75 8.30 -6.09
CA ILE A 76 10.01 8.75 -5.50
C ILE A 76 9.92 8.59 -3.99
N ARG A 77 10.99 8.11 -3.39
CA ARG A 77 11.16 8.00 -1.94
C ARG A 77 12.22 8.99 -1.49
N TYR A 78 11.98 9.63 -0.36
CA TYR A 78 12.92 10.53 0.27
C TYR A 78 13.08 10.17 1.74
N LEU A 79 14.30 9.88 2.18
CA LEU A 79 14.59 9.65 3.59
C LEU A 79 14.83 10.98 4.29
N ALA A 80 13.84 11.44 5.04
CA ALA A 80 13.88 12.74 5.72
C ALA A 80 14.65 12.71 7.04
N ALA A 81 14.76 11.54 7.71
CA ALA A 81 15.48 11.40 8.96
C ALA A 81 15.87 9.94 9.22
N GLY A 82 17.01 9.76 9.92
CA GLY A 82 17.52 8.47 10.38
C GLY A 82 18.31 7.70 9.34
N GLU A 83 18.52 6.41 9.62
CA GLU A 83 19.14 5.43 8.73
C GLU A 83 18.22 4.23 8.57
N TRP A 84 18.08 3.74 7.36
CA TRP A 84 17.09 2.72 7.00
C TRP A 84 17.72 1.55 6.23
N THR A 85 17.61 0.35 6.76
CA THR A 85 18.03 -0.86 6.05
C THR A 85 16.97 -1.25 5.05
N TYR A 86 17.28 -1.12 3.76
CA TYR A 86 16.40 -1.41 2.65
C TYR A 86 16.89 -2.64 1.88
N VAL A 87 16.00 -3.59 1.62
CA VAL A 87 16.30 -4.81 0.86
C VAL A 87 15.40 -4.84 -0.36
N SER A 88 15.99 -4.94 -1.53
CA SER A 88 15.26 -5.10 -2.79
C SER A 88 16.04 -6.02 -3.72
N GLN A 89 15.38 -6.96 -4.37
CA GLN A 89 15.98 -7.93 -5.29
C GLN A 89 17.18 -8.66 -4.66
N GLY A 90 17.09 -9.03 -3.38
CA GLY A 90 18.17 -9.70 -2.64
C GLY A 90 19.34 -8.80 -2.22
N LYS A 91 19.36 -7.53 -2.66
CA LYS A 91 20.40 -6.57 -2.29
C LYS A 91 19.98 -5.74 -1.09
N THR A 92 20.82 -5.74 -0.07
CA THR A 92 20.67 -4.86 1.10
C THR A 92 21.41 -3.54 0.87
N THR A 93 20.73 -2.43 1.14
CA THR A 93 21.29 -1.07 1.05
C THR A 93 20.97 -0.31 2.33
N LEU A 94 21.94 0.36 2.91
CA LEU A 94 21.70 1.33 3.98
C LEU A 94 21.41 2.68 3.34
N ARG A 95 20.19 3.18 3.56
CA ARG A 95 19.76 4.52 3.18
C ARG A 95 19.93 5.48 4.34
N LYS A 96 20.27 6.73 4.04
CA LYS A 96 20.52 7.78 5.03
C LYS A 96 19.65 9.01 4.77
N ALA A 97 19.45 9.81 5.78
CA ALA A 97 18.77 11.09 5.65
C ALA A 97 19.38 11.92 4.49
N GLY A 98 18.51 12.43 3.61
CA GLY A 98 18.89 13.11 2.38
C GLY A 98 18.83 12.22 1.12
N ASP A 99 18.78 10.89 1.25
CA ASP A 99 18.72 10.00 0.11
C ASP A 99 17.37 10.07 -0.62
N PHE A 100 17.44 10.08 -1.96
CA PHE A 100 16.31 9.87 -2.85
C PHE A 100 16.50 8.60 -3.67
N TRP A 101 15.41 7.90 -3.97
CA TRP A 101 15.44 6.80 -4.94
C TRP A 101 14.08 6.62 -5.63
N TYR A 102 14.14 6.09 -6.81
CA TYR A 102 12.96 5.70 -7.58
C TYR A 102 12.52 4.29 -7.19
N SER A 103 11.21 4.08 -7.14
CA SER A 103 10.57 2.76 -7.02
C SER A 103 9.55 2.64 -8.15
N SER A 104 9.70 1.62 -9.01
CA SER A 104 8.75 1.34 -10.09
C SER A 104 7.39 0.85 -9.58
N GLY A 105 7.36 0.39 -8.33
CA GLY A 105 6.16 -0.16 -7.68
C GLY A 105 6.08 -1.68 -7.77
N ASP A 106 6.49 -2.30 -8.86
CA ASP A 106 6.38 -3.74 -9.12
C ASP A 106 7.48 -4.60 -8.48
N MET A 107 8.57 -3.97 -8.01
CA MET A 107 9.67 -4.68 -7.35
C MET A 107 9.35 -4.94 -5.88
N SER A 108 9.50 -6.21 -5.47
CA SER A 108 9.45 -6.58 -4.05
C SER A 108 10.60 -5.97 -3.27
N ASN A 109 10.24 -5.46 -2.11
CA ASN A 109 11.19 -4.90 -1.16
C ASN A 109 10.73 -5.11 0.27
N SER A 110 11.67 -5.04 1.20
CA SER A 110 11.41 -4.98 2.64
C SER A 110 12.33 -3.95 3.29
N ALA A 111 11.99 -3.52 4.49
CA ALA A 111 12.79 -2.53 5.16
C ALA A 111 12.64 -2.55 6.67
N SER A 112 13.67 -2.06 7.35
CA SER A 112 13.68 -2.01 8.80
C SER A 112 14.53 -0.84 9.34
N ASN A 113 14.10 -0.32 10.47
CA ASN A 113 14.89 0.58 11.29
C ASN A 113 15.68 -0.25 12.32
N LYS A 114 16.97 -0.43 12.07
CA LYS A 114 17.90 -1.11 12.98
C LYS A 114 18.62 -0.13 13.94
N GLY A 115 18.33 1.16 13.80
CA GLY A 115 18.90 2.22 14.63
C GLY A 115 18.18 2.42 15.96
N LYS A 116 18.60 3.45 16.69
CA LYS A 116 18.05 3.83 18.00
C LYS A 116 17.11 5.03 17.95
N THR A 117 16.98 5.67 16.80
CA THR A 117 16.11 6.83 16.55
C THR A 117 15.08 6.51 15.50
N PRO A 118 13.89 7.16 15.52
CA PRO A 118 12.91 6.99 14.47
C PRO A 118 13.45 7.33 13.08
N VAL A 119 13.02 6.56 12.09
CA VAL A 119 13.26 6.81 10.67
C VAL A 119 12.01 7.43 10.08
N ARG A 120 12.17 8.49 9.28
CA ARG A 120 11.08 9.17 8.60
C ARG A 120 11.29 9.18 7.10
N ILE A 121 10.32 8.66 6.37
CA ILE A 121 10.35 8.56 4.91
C ILE A 121 9.13 9.27 4.34
N LEU A 122 9.35 10.06 3.28
CA LEU A 122 8.28 10.59 2.43
C LEU A 122 8.21 9.78 1.14
N ASN A 123 7.03 9.25 0.87
CA ASN A 123 6.72 8.52 -0.35
C ASN A 123 5.87 9.41 -1.25
N PHE A 124 6.37 9.75 -2.43
CA PHE A 124 5.66 10.49 -3.46
C PHE A 124 5.26 9.50 -4.54
N GLU A 125 3.96 9.21 -4.67
CA GLU A 125 3.48 8.10 -5.49
C GLU A 125 2.48 8.58 -6.54
N LEU A 126 2.58 7.99 -7.74
CA LEU A 126 1.56 8.07 -8.77
C LEU A 126 0.69 6.81 -8.67
N LEU A 127 -0.57 6.97 -8.30
CA LEU A 127 -1.48 5.87 -7.98
C LEU A 127 -2.76 5.96 -8.82
N PRO A 128 -3.46 4.83 -9.07
CA PRO A 128 -4.82 4.88 -9.62
C PRO A 128 -5.73 5.79 -8.81
N ALA A 129 -6.55 6.61 -9.47
CA ALA A 129 -7.39 7.60 -8.80
C ALA A 129 -8.37 6.98 -7.81
N ASP A 130 -8.87 5.78 -8.11
CA ASP A 130 -9.85 5.03 -7.33
C ASP A 130 -9.23 4.17 -6.20
N LEU A 131 -7.89 4.09 -6.10
CA LEU A 131 -7.23 3.29 -5.07
C LEU A 131 -7.70 3.73 -3.68
N LYS A 132 -8.23 2.77 -2.91
CA LYS A 132 -8.56 2.95 -1.50
C LYS A 132 -7.46 2.35 -0.61
N GLY A 133 -7.22 2.96 0.55
CA GLY A 133 -6.22 2.47 1.50
C GLY A 133 -4.76 2.70 1.11
N GLY A 134 -3.87 1.87 1.63
CA GLY A 134 -2.42 1.96 1.39
C GLY A 134 -2.02 1.48 0.00
N SER A 135 -0.86 1.95 -0.47
CA SER A 135 -0.28 1.51 -1.75
C SER A 135 0.57 0.24 -1.62
N ALA A 136 1.05 -0.08 -0.42
CA ALA A 136 1.83 -1.30 -0.17
C ALA A 136 0.93 -2.53 -0.19
N ILE A 137 1.26 -3.51 -1.02
CA ILE A 137 0.54 -4.77 -1.19
C ILE A 137 1.49 -5.96 -1.03
N PRO A 138 1.02 -7.10 -0.50
CA PRO A 138 1.86 -8.30 -0.35
C PRO A 138 2.40 -8.78 -1.68
N PRO A 139 3.54 -9.50 -1.70
CA PRO A 139 4.04 -10.15 -2.90
C PRO A 139 3.00 -11.10 -3.48
N LYS A 140 2.98 -11.25 -4.81
CA LYS A 140 2.18 -12.29 -5.44
C LYS A 140 2.66 -13.66 -4.95
N LYS A 141 1.75 -14.50 -4.48
CA LYS A 141 2.08 -15.90 -4.20
C LYS A 141 2.58 -16.54 -5.49
N LYS A 142 3.75 -17.17 -5.43
CA LYS A 142 4.26 -18.02 -6.51
C LYS A 142 3.41 -19.27 -6.64
#